data_d7df0fc5baebd3dc036f9a2450b38d5d
#
_entry.id   d7df0fc5baebd3dc036f9a2450b38d5d
#
_cell.length_a   1.000
_cell.length_b   1.000
_cell.length_c   1.000
_cell.angle_alpha   90.00
_cell.angle_beta   90.00
_cell.angle_gamma   90.00
#
_symmetry.space_group_name_H-M   'P 1'
#
loop_
_entity.id
_entity.type
_entity.pdbx_description
1 polymer ?
#
loop_
_entity_poly.entity_id
_entity_poly.type
_entity_poly.pdbx_seq_one_letter_code
_entity_poly.pdbx_strand_id
1 'polypeptide(L)'
;MAEATTAPIELHYWPTPNGWKITIMLEECGLPYRVVPVNIGKGDQFAPEFLRISPNNKMPALVDPDGPGGSPISIFESGAILQYLGRKTGKFYPADERRRVEVEEWLFWQVGGFGPMLGQVHHFRNYAPEQIPYAIDRYVNEAHRLYGVLNQRLKGREFICGDYSIADMATVGWAKLWDKQGQDLKEFPEVARWLDTMLARPAVARGLAVKVEAPAFDLAQDKAAQSILFGQRARGA
;
A
#
# COMPACT_ATOMS: atom_id res chain seq x y z
N MET A 1 18.38 29.43 20.56
CA MET A 1 17.05 28.97 20.10
C MET A 1 17.12 27.45 20.12
N ALA A 2 16.37 26.80 21.00
CA ALA A 2 16.29 25.35 21.02
C ALA A 2 15.63 24.89 19.70
N GLU A 3 16.32 24.03 18.95
CA GLU A 3 15.69 23.30 17.86
C GLU A 3 14.51 22.54 18.46
N ALA A 4 13.31 22.89 18.06
CA ALA A 4 12.13 22.08 18.35
C ALA A 4 12.33 20.76 17.60
N THR A 5 12.82 19.74 18.30
CA THR A 5 12.83 18.37 17.77
C THR A 5 11.38 17.94 17.71
N THR A 6 10.75 18.14 16.57
CA THR A 6 9.42 17.58 16.30
C THR A 6 9.52 16.06 16.44
N ALA A 7 8.62 15.48 17.24
CA ALA A 7 8.56 14.02 17.39
C ALA A 7 8.38 13.37 15.99
N PRO A 8 8.98 12.20 15.74
CA PRO A 8 8.88 11.54 14.45
C PRO A 8 7.44 11.14 14.15
N ILE A 9 7.10 11.08 12.87
CA ILE A 9 5.83 10.51 12.40
C ILE A 9 5.69 9.07 12.91
N GLU A 10 4.52 8.69 13.42
CA GLU A 10 4.22 7.33 13.80
C GLU A 10 3.50 6.61 12.64
N LEU A 11 4.12 5.55 12.15
CA LEU A 11 3.52 4.70 11.13
C LEU A 11 3.03 3.40 11.76
N HIS A 12 1.71 3.25 11.90
CA HIS A 12 1.04 2.02 12.29
C HIS A 12 1.05 1.05 11.11
N TYR A 13 1.82 -0.04 11.22
CA TYR A 13 2.31 -0.75 10.06
C TYR A 13 2.36 -2.27 10.26
N TRP A 14 2.15 -2.98 9.17
CA TRP A 14 2.55 -4.36 8.96
C TRP A 14 3.15 -4.51 7.55
N PRO A 15 4.13 -5.40 7.31
CA PRO A 15 4.80 -5.55 6.01
C PRO A 15 3.88 -6.20 4.97
N THR A 16 3.02 -5.40 4.39
CA THR A 16 2.04 -5.76 3.34
C THR A 16 2.17 -4.79 2.18
N PRO A 17 1.64 -5.11 0.99
CA PRO A 17 1.64 -4.19 -0.14
C PRO A 17 1.07 -2.80 0.15
N ASN A 18 0.09 -2.70 1.07
CA ASN A 18 -0.45 -1.40 1.46
C ASN A 18 0.45 -0.66 2.46
N GLY A 19 1.10 -1.39 3.37
CA GLY A 19 2.09 -0.79 4.29
C GLY A 19 3.28 -0.22 3.54
N TRP A 20 3.80 -0.96 2.56
CA TRP A 20 4.94 -0.53 1.74
C TRP A 20 4.71 0.77 0.98
N LYS A 21 3.47 1.13 0.63
CA LYS A 21 3.18 2.43 0.02
C LYS A 21 3.72 3.58 0.86
N ILE A 22 3.50 3.49 2.18
CA ILE A 22 3.81 4.58 3.10
C ILE A 22 5.28 4.58 3.51
N THR A 23 5.88 3.40 3.73
CA THR A 23 7.32 3.33 3.98
C THR A 23 8.11 3.85 2.79
N ILE A 24 7.73 3.52 1.54
CA ILE A 24 8.34 4.06 0.33
C ILE A 24 8.23 5.60 0.31
N MET A 25 7.04 6.14 0.55
CA MET A 25 6.83 7.60 0.54
C MET A 25 7.66 8.32 1.60
N LEU A 26 7.73 7.78 2.82
CA LEU A 26 8.52 8.36 3.90
C LEU A 26 10.01 8.34 3.59
N GLU A 27 10.52 7.23 3.03
CA GLU A 27 11.91 7.09 2.58
C GLU A 27 12.25 8.03 1.40
N GLU A 28 11.35 8.18 0.42
CA GLU A 28 11.54 9.09 -0.72
C GLU A 28 11.52 10.56 -0.30
N CYS A 29 10.73 10.90 0.72
CA CYS A 29 10.70 12.25 1.25
C CYS A 29 11.84 12.55 2.22
N GLY A 30 12.52 11.54 2.76
CA GLY A 30 13.52 11.68 3.82
C GLY A 30 12.91 12.13 5.15
N LEU A 31 11.66 11.74 5.41
CA LEU A 31 10.96 12.10 6.64
C LEU A 31 11.34 11.13 7.77
N PRO A 32 11.68 11.64 8.99
CA PRO A 32 11.89 10.78 10.14
C PRO A 32 10.57 10.16 10.59
N TYR A 33 10.58 8.84 10.80
CA TYR A 33 9.40 8.12 11.26
C TYR A 33 9.75 6.98 12.21
N ARG A 34 8.76 6.56 12.98
CA ARG A 34 8.79 5.42 13.90
C ARG A 34 7.72 4.41 13.48
N VAL A 35 8.11 3.15 13.33
CA VAL A 35 7.16 2.06 13.08
C VAL A 35 6.48 1.66 14.39
N VAL A 36 5.14 1.62 14.36
CA VAL A 36 4.30 1.04 15.40
C VAL A 36 3.68 -0.24 14.83
N PRO A 37 4.13 -1.44 15.24
CA PRO A 37 3.64 -2.68 14.68
C PRO A 37 2.14 -2.87 14.96
N VAL A 38 1.40 -3.30 13.93
CA VAL A 38 0.00 -3.73 14.05
C VAL A 38 -0.07 -5.16 13.53
N ASN A 39 0.07 -6.15 14.42
CA ASN A 39 0.08 -7.56 14.02
C ASN A 39 -1.33 -8.01 13.63
N ILE A 40 -1.60 -7.96 12.34
CA ILE A 40 -2.91 -8.30 11.78
C ILE A 40 -3.30 -9.77 11.98
N GLY A 41 -2.33 -10.67 12.13
CA GLY A 41 -2.58 -12.07 12.44
C GLY A 41 -3.00 -12.32 13.89
N LYS A 42 -2.69 -11.39 14.82
CA LYS A 42 -3.08 -11.44 16.22
C LYS A 42 -4.31 -10.59 16.56
N GLY A 43 -4.79 -9.78 15.62
CA GLY A 43 -5.97 -8.95 15.83
C GLY A 43 -5.69 -7.57 16.43
N ASP A 44 -4.42 -7.08 16.41
CA ASP A 44 -4.07 -5.76 16.94
C ASP A 44 -4.85 -4.63 16.25
N GLN A 45 -5.29 -4.84 15.01
CA GLN A 45 -6.14 -3.89 14.27
C GLN A 45 -7.50 -3.64 14.92
N PHE A 46 -7.88 -4.44 15.89
CA PHE A 46 -9.15 -4.32 16.64
C PHE A 46 -8.98 -3.68 18.00
N ALA A 47 -7.77 -3.35 18.40
CA ALA A 47 -7.51 -2.69 19.67
C ALA A 47 -8.17 -1.29 19.69
N PRO A 48 -8.82 -0.90 20.82
CA PRO A 48 -9.53 0.37 20.90
C PRO A 48 -8.66 1.60 20.57
N GLU A 49 -7.39 1.57 20.94
CA GLU A 49 -6.43 2.62 20.63
C GLU A 49 -6.18 2.73 19.12
N PHE A 50 -6.08 1.61 18.40
CA PHE A 50 -5.92 1.62 16.96
C PHE A 50 -7.21 2.04 16.24
N LEU A 51 -8.37 1.63 16.72
CA LEU A 51 -9.66 2.02 16.14
C LEU A 51 -9.93 3.54 16.22
N ARG A 52 -9.35 4.24 17.21
CA ARG A 52 -9.40 5.71 17.26
C ARG A 52 -8.63 6.37 16.12
N ILE A 53 -7.60 5.70 15.61
CA ILE A 53 -6.74 6.18 14.51
C ILE A 53 -7.28 5.70 13.16
N SER A 54 -7.72 4.45 13.08
CA SER A 54 -8.24 3.81 11.87
C SER A 54 -9.57 3.10 12.17
N PRO A 55 -10.70 3.81 12.05
CA PRO A 55 -12.03 3.24 12.35
C PRO A 55 -12.41 2.08 11.41
N ASN A 56 -11.76 1.97 10.26
CA ASN A 56 -11.90 0.83 9.34
C ASN A 56 -11.12 -0.42 9.78
N ASN A 57 -10.44 -0.39 10.94
CA ASN A 57 -9.59 -1.49 11.45
C ASN A 57 -8.62 -2.07 10.41
N LYS A 58 -8.05 -1.21 9.57
CA LYS A 58 -7.05 -1.56 8.55
C LYS A 58 -5.79 -0.72 8.72
N MET A 59 -4.64 -1.38 8.58
CA MET A 59 -3.36 -0.73 8.41
C MET A 59 -3.09 -0.48 6.90
N PRO A 60 -2.24 0.48 6.52
CA PRO A 60 -1.53 1.42 7.37
C PRO A 60 -2.40 2.55 7.90
N ALA A 61 -2.01 3.09 9.05
CA ALA A 61 -2.46 4.38 9.55
C ALA A 61 -1.24 5.20 10.00
N LEU A 62 -1.38 6.52 10.03
CA LEU A 62 -0.30 7.44 10.32
C LEU A 62 -0.75 8.45 11.37
N VAL A 63 0.12 8.78 12.32
CA VAL A 63 -0.04 9.91 13.23
C VAL A 63 1.12 10.86 13.00
N ASP A 64 0.81 12.09 12.57
CA ASP A 64 1.79 13.15 12.41
C ASP A 64 1.63 14.13 13.57
N PRO A 65 2.64 14.23 14.46
CA PRO A 65 2.58 15.16 15.60
C PRO A 65 2.65 16.63 15.18
N ASP A 66 3.19 16.91 13.99
CA ASP A 66 3.29 18.24 13.39
C ASP A 66 2.37 18.34 12.15
N GLY A 67 1.07 18.18 12.39
CA GLY A 67 0.04 18.30 11.36
C GLY A 67 -0.30 19.75 11.01
N PRO A 68 -1.34 19.97 10.18
CA PRO A 68 -1.78 21.29 9.79
C PRO A 68 -2.08 22.18 10.98
N GLY A 69 -1.56 23.40 10.95
CA GLY A 69 -1.71 24.35 12.06
C GLY A 69 -0.88 24.00 13.30
N GLY A 70 0.12 23.11 13.17
CA GLY A 70 0.99 22.71 14.28
C GLY A 70 0.32 21.78 15.30
N SER A 71 -0.80 21.15 14.94
CA SER A 71 -1.53 20.22 15.80
C SER A 71 -1.43 18.80 15.28
N PRO A 72 -1.36 17.76 16.14
CA PRO A 72 -1.32 16.37 15.70
C PRO A 72 -2.52 15.99 14.84
N ILE A 73 -2.28 15.13 13.86
CA ILE A 73 -3.32 14.56 13.00
C ILE A 73 -3.14 13.06 12.85
N SER A 74 -4.26 12.32 12.89
CA SER A 74 -4.30 10.89 12.56
C SER A 74 -4.95 10.71 11.20
N ILE A 75 -4.37 9.84 10.38
CA ILE A 75 -4.82 9.60 9.00
C ILE A 75 -4.85 8.10 8.74
N PHE A 76 -5.97 7.60 8.26
CA PHE A 76 -6.10 6.24 7.71
C PHE A 76 -6.38 6.33 6.21
N GLU A 77 -6.42 5.19 5.53
CA GLU A 77 -6.41 5.00 4.08
C GLU A 77 -5.05 5.33 3.45
N SER A 78 -4.42 4.33 2.85
CA SER A 78 -3.08 4.49 2.26
C SER A 78 -3.03 5.56 1.16
N GLY A 79 -4.09 5.71 0.37
CA GLY A 79 -4.19 6.77 -0.63
C GLY A 79 -4.25 8.16 -0.01
N ALA A 80 -5.03 8.34 1.05
CA ALA A 80 -5.14 9.61 1.76
C ALA A 80 -3.83 10.00 2.45
N ILE A 81 -3.12 9.02 3.03
CA ILE A 81 -1.79 9.23 3.64
C ILE A 81 -0.79 9.69 2.57
N LEU A 82 -0.76 9.05 1.40
CA LEU A 82 0.12 9.45 0.30
C LEU A 82 -0.16 10.89 -0.15
N GLN A 83 -1.43 11.26 -0.34
CA GLN A 83 -1.81 12.63 -0.70
C GLN A 83 -1.43 13.64 0.39
N TYR A 84 -1.64 13.29 1.67
CA TYR A 84 -1.26 14.14 2.79
C TYR A 84 0.25 14.41 2.80
N LEU A 85 1.07 13.35 2.74
CA LEU A 85 2.53 13.48 2.73
C LEU A 85 3.03 14.22 1.49
N GLY A 86 2.38 14.01 0.34
CA GLY A 86 2.68 14.76 -0.88
C GLY A 86 2.43 16.27 -0.73
N ARG A 87 1.30 16.66 -0.12
CA ARG A 87 1.02 18.08 0.17
C ARG A 87 1.95 18.65 1.25
N LYS A 88 2.22 17.89 2.31
CA LYS A 88 3.13 18.32 3.39
C LYS A 88 4.54 18.60 2.89
N THR A 89 5.04 17.79 1.96
CA THR A 89 6.41 17.88 1.47
C THR A 89 6.56 18.64 0.14
N GLY A 90 5.48 18.86 -0.58
CA GLY A 90 5.51 19.38 -1.95
C GLY A 90 6.13 18.42 -2.96
N LYS A 91 6.27 17.10 -2.64
CA LYS A 91 6.94 16.11 -3.47
C LYS A 91 5.97 15.05 -3.97
N PHE A 92 6.18 14.57 -5.20
CA PHE A 92 5.50 13.42 -5.82
C PHE A 92 3.98 13.54 -5.96
N TYR A 93 3.43 14.71 -5.66
CA TYR A 93 2.02 15.03 -5.80
C TYR A 93 1.88 16.47 -6.28
N PRO A 94 1.58 16.68 -7.58
CA PRO A 94 1.66 17.99 -8.22
C PRO A 94 0.73 19.04 -7.58
N ALA A 95 1.21 20.29 -7.53
CA ALA A 95 0.36 21.43 -7.15
C ALA A 95 -0.50 21.91 -8.33
N ASP A 96 -0.05 21.71 -9.56
CA ASP A 96 -0.82 22.00 -10.77
C ASP A 96 -2.04 21.08 -10.85
N GLU A 97 -3.23 21.66 -11.00
CA GLU A 97 -4.51 20.95 -10.92
C GLU A 97 -4.65 19.87 -11.99
N ARG A 98 -4.27 20.17 -13.25
CA ARG A 98 -4.39 19.22 -14.37
C ARG A 98 -3.51 17.99 -14.16
N ARG A 99 -2.27 18.20 -13.73
CA ARG A 99 -1.34 17.11 -13.43
C ARG A 99 -1.75 16.35 -12.17
N ARG A 100 -2.31 17.05 -11.19
CA ARG A 100 -2.80 16.43 -9.94
C ARG A 100 -3.97 15.50 -10.22
N VAL A 101 -4.95 15.92 -11.02
CA VAL A 101 -6.09 15.07 -11.42
C VAL A 101 -5.59 13.79 -12.07
N GLU A 102 -4.62 13.86 -12.98
CA GLU A 102 -4.04 12.66 -13.60
C GLU A 102 -3.41 11.70 -12.57
N VAL A 103 -2.70 12.23 -11.57
CA VAL A 103 -2.13 11.41 -10.49
C VAL A 103 -3.23 10.80 -9.61
N GLU A 104 -4.30 11.55 -9.32
CA GLU A 104 -5.45 11.08 -8.55
C GLU A 104 -6.21 9.98 -9.26
N GLU A 105 -6.47 10.10 -10.57
CA GLU A 105 -7.11 9.05 -11.38
C GLU A 105 -6.37 7.71 -11.21
N TRP A 106 -5.04 7.71 -11.32
CA TRP A 106 -4.24 6.49 -11.18
C TRP A 106 -4.07 6.03 -9.74
N LEU A 107 -4.06 6.94 -8.78
CA LEU A 107 -4.10 6.60 -7.36
C LEU A 107 -5.43 5.93 -7.01
N PHE A 108 -6.57 6.50 -7.45
CA PHE A 108 -7.89 5.92 -7.21
C PHE A 108 -8.11 4.61 -7.98
N TRP A 109 -7.60 4.50 -9.20
CA TRP A 109 -7.57 3.24 -9.93
C TRP A 109 -6.83 2.15 -9.13
N GLN A 110 -5.72 2.51 -8.50
CA GLN A 110 -4.95 1.57 -7.67
C GLN A 110 -5.71 1.17 -6.40
N VAL A 111 -6.21 2.13 -5.62
CA VAL A 111 -6.84 1.84 -4.33
C VAL A 111 -8.25 1.27 -4.46
N GLY A 112 -8.97 1.61 -5.52
CA GLY A 112 -10.33 1.14 -5.79
C GLY A 112 -10.43 -0.13 -6.65
N GLY A 113 -9.38 -0.46 -7.39
CA GLY A 113 -9.38 -1.57 -8.36
C GLY A 113 -8.17 -2.47 -8.24
N PHE A 114 -7.00 -1.99 -8.67
CA PHE A 114 -5.79 -2.83 -8.80
C PHE A 114 -5.45 -3.54 -7.48
N GLY A 115 -5.27 -2.81 -6.40
CA GLY A 115 -4.93 -3.39 -5.09
C GLY A 115 -6.00 -4.36 -4.57
N PRO A 116 -7.27 -3.97 -4.49
CA PRO A 116 -8.35 -4.85 -4.02
C PRO A 116 -8.50 -6.13 -4.83
N MET A 117 -8.46 -6.05 -6.17
CA MET A 117 -8.62 -7.25 -7.00
C MET A 117 -7.42 -8.19 -6.86
N LEU A 118 -6.19 -7.68 -6.82
CA LEU A 118 -5.00 -8.48 -6.55
C LEU A 118 -5.03 -9.09 -5.14
N GLY A 119 -5.62 -8.40 -4.17
CA GLY A 119 -5.88 -8.94 -2.84
C GLY A 119 -6.83 -10.14 -2.87
N GLN A 120 -7.86 -10.12 -3.70
CA GLN A 120 -8.75 -11.27 -3.90
C GLN A 120 -8.04 -12.44 -4.61
N VAL A 121 -7.16 -12.16 -5.59
CA VAL A 121 -6.30 -13.20 -6.18
C VAL A 121 -5.47 -13.89 -5.09
N HIS A 122 -4.80 -13.09 -4.25
CA HIS A 122 -4.00 -13.64 -3.14
C HIS A 122 -4.86 -14.50 -2.21
N HIS A 123 -6.08 -14.06 -1.89
CA HIS A 123 -6.97 -14.82 -1.03
C HIS A 123 -7.33 -16.17 -1.66
N PHE A 124 -7.94 -16.17 -2.83
CA PHE A 124 -8.48 -17.40 -3.43
C PHE A 124 -7.41 -18.33 -3.98
N ARG A 125 -6.28 -17.81 -4.46
CA ARG A 125 -5.20 -18.61 -5.01
C ARG A 125 -4.24 -19.15 -3.95
N ASN A 126 -3.97 -18.37 -2.88
CA ASN A 126 -2.87 -18.68 -1.97
C ASN A 126 -3.30 -18.94 -0.53
N TYR A 127 -4.44 -18.42 -0.06
CA TYR A 127 -4.79 -18.41 1.37
C TYR A 127 -6.10 -19.08 1.70
N ALA A 128 -7.07 -19.14 0.77
CA ALA A 128 -8.37 -19.72 1.03
C ALA A 128 -8.25 -21.20 1.44
N PRO A 129 -8.98 -21.64 2.47
CA PRO A 129 -8.93 -23.03 2.94
C PRO A 129 -9.55 -24.02 1.94
N GLU A 130 -10.37 -23.50 1.02
CA GLU A 130 -11.03 -24.25 -0.05
C GLU A 130 -10.60 -23.71 -1.41
N GLN A 131 -10.26 -24.59 -2.33
CA GLN A 131 -9.98 -24.23 -3.72
C GLN A 131 -11.31 -24.11 -4.49
N ILE A 132 -11.62 -22.89 -4.92
CA ILE A 132 -12.81 -22.55 -5.70
C ILE A 132 -12.38 -22.15 -7.11
N PRO A 133 -12.31 -23.09 -8.09
CA PRO A 133 -11.74 -22.83 -9.41
C PRO A 133 -12.35 -21.59 -10.08
N TYR A 134 -13.68 -21.47 -10.03
CA TYR A 134 -14.34 -20.31 -10.63
C TYR A 134 -13.90 -18.97 -10.02
N ALA A 135 -13.72 -18.90 -8.70
CA ALA A 135 -13.26 -17.67 -8.05
C ALA A 135 -11.79 -17.37 -8.41
N ILE A 136 -10.95 -18.40 -8.45
CA ILE A 136 -9.56 -18.27 -8.86
C ILE A 136 -9.47 -17.73 -10.28
N ASP A 137 -10.15 -18.37 -11.24
CA ASP A 137 -10.17 -17.96 -12.65
C ASP A 137 -10.72 -16.53 -12.79
N ARG A 138 -11.81 -16.21 -12.10
CA ARG A 138 -12.43 -14.88 -12.16
C ARG A 138 -11.47 -13.77 -11.74
N TYR A 139 -10.77 -13.97 -10.63
CA TYR A 139 -9.86 -12.94 -10.10
C TYR A 139 -8.50 -12.92 -10.81
N VAL A 140 -7.97 -14.06 -11.23
CA VAL A 140 -6.73 -14.11 -12.05
C VAL A 140 -6.94 -13.41 -13.39
N ASN A 141 -8.09 -13.64 -14.06
CA ASN A 141 -8.42 -12.95 -15.31
C ASN A 141 -8.61 -11.44 -15.10
N GLU A 142 -9.23 -11.01 -14.00
CA GLU A 142 -9.33 -9.57 -13.68
C GLU A 142 -7.96 -8.95 -13.38
N ALA A 143 -7.09 -9.66 -12.67
CA ALA A 143 -5.71 -9.23 -12.49
C ALA A 143 -5.00 -9.07 -13.83
N HIS A 144 -5.10 -10.05 -14.74
CA HIS A 144 -4.53 -9.98 -16.07
C HIS A 144 -5.01 -8.74 -16.84
N ARG A 145 -6.32 -8.47 -16.81
CA ARG A 145 -6.90 -7.28 -17.42
C ARG A 145 -6.29 -5.99 -16.85
N LEU A 146 -6.15 -5.92 -15.52
CA LEU A 146 -5.58 -4.75 -14.84
C LEU A 146 -4.09 -4.56 -15.14
N TYR A 147 -3.31 -5.66 -15.23
CA TYR A 147 -1.93 -5.60 -15.71
C TYR A 147 -1.86 -5.09 -17.16
N GLY A 148 -2.80 -5.50 -18.02
CA GLY A 148 -2.92 -4.99 -19.38
C GLY A 148 -3.17 -3.47 -19.44
N VAL A 149 -4.04 -2.95 -18.55
CA VAL A 149 -4.29 -1.50 -18.40
C VAL A 149 -3.01 -0.78 -17.99
N LEU A 150 -2.29 -1.28 -16.99
CA LEU A 150 -1.03 -0.69 -16.53
C LEU A 150 0.03 -0.73 -17.63
N ASN A 151 0.16 -1.87 -18.33
CA ASN A 151 1.11 -2.04 -19.43
C ASN A 151 0.85 -1.05 -20.58
N GLN A 152 -0.42 -0.87 -20.95
CA GLN A 152 -0.80 0.11 -21.97
C GLN A 152 -0.52 1.55 -21.50
N ARG A 153 -0.77 1.86 -20.23
CA ARG A 153 -0.49 3.17 -19.65
C ARG A 153 0.98 3.54 -19.67
N LEU A 154 1.84 2.57 -19.41
CA LEU A 154 3.30 2.76 -19.34
C LEU A 154 3.98 2.88 -20.72
N LYS A 155 3.29 2.60 -21.82
CA LYS A 155 3.87 2.77 -23.16
C LYS A 155 4.36 4.19 -23.38
N GLY A 156 5.66 4.33 -23.68
CA GLY A 156 6.30 5.63 -23.91
C GLY A 156 6.40 6.52 -22.65
N ARG A 157 6.19 5.97 -21.46
CA ARG A 157 6.32 6.68 -20.18
C ARG A 157 7.27 5.94 -19.26
N GLU A 158 8.10 6.68 -18.56
CA GLU A 158 8.98 6.11 -17.53
C GLU A 158 8.16 5.69 -16.31
N PHE A 159 7.24 6.55 -15.87
CA PHE A 159 6.34 6.36 -14.74
C PHE A 159 4.87 6.49 -15.14
N ILE A 160 3.96 6.07 -14.26
CA ILE A 160 2.51 6.01 -14.55
C ILE A 160 1.94 7.35 -15.02
N CYS A 161 2.38 8.46 -14.43
CA CYS A 161 1.94 9.81 -14.79
C CYS A 161 3.04 10.64 -15.49
N GLY A 162 3.98 9.97 -16.17
CA GLY A 162 5.13 10.59 -16.81
C GLY A 162 6.26 10.84 -15.83
N ASP A 163 6.03 11.69 -14.83
CA ASP A 163 6.94 11.87 -13.69
C ASP A 163 6.61 10.89 -12.56
N TYR A 164 7.64 10.54 -11.79
CA TYR A 164 7.49 9.70 -10.60
C TYR A 164 6.57 10.34 -9.57
N SER A 165 5.57 9.60 -9.12
CA SER A 165 4.49 10.12 -8.28
C SER A 165 3.98 9.11 -7.25
N ILE A 166 3.05 9.57 -6.41
CA ILE A 166 2.35 8.71 -5.44
C ILE A 166 1.54 7.59 -6.12
N ALA A 167 1.19 7.71 -7.40
CA ALA A 167 0.53 6.65 -8.16
C ALA A 167 1.47 5.44 -8.34
N ASP A 168 2.76 5.69 -8.63
CA ASP A 168 3.78 4.64 -8.74
C ASP A 168 4.04 3.97 -7.39
N MET A 169 4.18 4.78 -6.32
CA MET A 169 4.39 4.28 -4.96
C MET A 169 3.23 3.42 -4.48
N ALA A 170 2.00 3.79 -4.84
CA ALA A 170 0.81 3.01 -4.50
C ALA A 170 0.77 1.66 -5.22
N THR A 171 1.31 1.59 -6.45
CA THR A 171 1.15 0.46 -7.36
C THR A 171 2.26 -0.59 -7.20
N VAL A 172 3.51 -0.16 -6.98
CA VAL A 172 4.69 -1.04 -7.02
C VAL A 172 4.65 -2.20 -6.03
N GLY A 173 4.15 -1.96 -4.80
CA GLY A 173 4.08 -3.00 -3.76
C GLY A 173 3.18 -4.19 -4.13
N TRP A 174 2.14 -3.93 -4.89
CA TRP A 174 1.25 -4.96 -5.43
C TRP A 174 1.81 -5.58 -6.70
N ALA A 175 2.29 -4.77 -7.63
CA ALA A 175 2.78 -5.25 -8.92
C ALA A 175 4.02 -6.15 -8.78
N LYS A 176 4.88 -5.93 -7.80
CA LYS A 176 6.06 -6.80 -7.54
C LYS A 176 5.72 -8.24 -7.16
N LEU A 177 4.47 -8.54 -6.84
CA LEU A 177 3.99 -9.87 -6.45
C LEU A 177 3.26 -10.59 -7.60
N TRP A 178 3.53 -10.20 -8.83
CA TRP A 178 2.88 -10.69 -10.04
C TRP A 178 2.85 -12.22 -10.15
N ASP A 179 3.93 -12.90 -9.77
CA ASP A 179 4.06 -14.37 -9.78
C ASP A 179 3.04 -15.03 -8.86
N LYS A 180 2.85 -14.49 -7.64
CA LYS A 180 1.83 -14.95 -6.69
C LYS A 180 0.41 -14.68 -7.14
N GLN A 181 0.25 -13.79 -8.12
CA GLN A 181 -1.03 -13.43 -8.72
C GLN A 181 -1.31 -14.21 -10.01
N GLY A 182 -0.42 -15.15 -10.38
CA GLY A 182 -0.58 -15.97 -11.57
C GLY A 182 -0.39 -15.22 -12.88
N GLN A 183 0.39 -14.14 -12.86
CA GLN A 183 0.70 -13.35 -14.06
C GLN A 183 2.08 -13.71 -14.60
N ASP A 184 2.31 -13.48 -15.89
CA ASP A 184 3.63 -13.58 -16.55
C ASP A 184 4.00 -12.20 -17.09
N LEU A 185 5.07 -11.60 -16.58
CA LEU A 185 5.54 -10.29 -17.05
C LEU A 185 6.04 -10.28 -18.50
N LYS A 186 6.26 -11.44 -19.11
CA LYS A 186 6.56 -11.51 -20.55
C LYS A 186 5.40 -10.96 -21.40
N GLU A 187 4.18 -11.08 -20.91
CA GLU A 187 2.98 -10.52 -21.56
C GLU A 187 2.84 -9.00 -21.33
N PHE A 188 3.57 -8.46 -20.34
CA PHE A 188 3.49 -7.05 -19.90
C PHE A 188 4.88 -6.38 -19.86
N PRO A 189 5.56 -6.23 -21.01
CA PRO A 189 6.95 -5.77 -21.05
C PRO A 189 7.16 -4.37 -20.48
N GLU A 190 6.18 -3.48 -20.62
CA GLU A 190 6.27 -2.12 -20.03
C GLU A 190 6.13 -2.15 -18.51
N VAL A 191 5.32 -3.06 -17.97
CA VAL A 191 5.25 -3.28 -16.51
C VAL A 191 6.56 -3.86 -16.01
N ALA A 192 7.16 -4.81 -16.72
CA ALA A 192 8.47 -5.38 -16.36
C ALA A 192 9.53 -4.27 -16.28
N ARG A 193 9.68 -3.47 -17.35
CA ARG A 193 10.61 -2.33 -17.39
C ARG A 193 10.36 -1.35 -16.25
N TRP A 194 9.11 -0.97 -16.00
CA TRP A 194 8.74 -0.04 -14.94
C TRP A 194 9.05 -0.63 -13.56
N LEU A 195 8.78 -1.91 -13.31
CA LEU A 195 9.14 -2.58 -12.07
C LEU A 195 10.65 -2.54 -11.81
N ASP A 196 11.46 -2.82 -12.82
CA ASP A 196 12.92 -2.74 -12.71
C ASP A 196 13.36 -1.32 -12.32
N THR A 197 12.80 -0.30 -13.00
CA THR A 197 13.05 1.12 -12.67
C THR A 197 12.66 1.44 -11.23
N MET A 198 11.49 0.99 -10.79
CA MET A 198 11.00 1.23 -9.44
C MET A 198 11.87 0.55 -8.37
N LEU A 199 12.21 -0.73 -8.58
CA LEU A 199 12.97 -1.52 -7.61
C LEU A 199 14.44 -1.10 -7.54
N ALA A 200 15.00 -0.48 -8.58
CA ALA A 200 16.33 0.09 -8.59
C ALA A 200 16.46 1.38 -7.77
N ARG A 201 15.35 2.03 -7.38
CA ARG A 201 15.36 3.25 -6.57
C ARG A 201 15.78 2.93 -5.13
N PRO A 202 16.82 3.57 -4.57
CA PRO A 202 17.30 3.26 -3.21
C PRO A 202 16.23 3.43 -2.12
N ALA A 203 15.39 4.46 -2.22
CA ALA A 203 14.31 4.70 -1.26
C ALA A 203 13.20 3.65 -1.35
N VAL A 204 12.86 3.20 -2.56
CA VAL A 204 11.91 2.08 -2.76
C VAL A 204 12.47 0.80 -2.13
N ALA A 205 13.75 0.49 -2.36
CA ALA A 205 14.40 -0.67 -1.77
C ALA A 205 14.37 -0.61 -0.23
N ARG A 206 14.69 0.54 0.37
CA ARG A 206 14.62 0.74 1.84
C ARG A 206 13.18 0.60 2.34
N GLY A 207 12.21 1.25 1.70
CA GLY A 207 10.81 1.18 2.09
C GLY A 207 10.24 -0.24 2.06
N LEU A 208 10.61 -1.04 1.05
CA LEU A 208 10.24 -2.46 0.94
C LEU A 208 10.95 -3.34 1.98
N ALA A 209 12.12 -2.92 2.49
CA ALA A 209 12.93 -3.66 3.46
C ALA A 209 12.51 -3.40 4.92
N VAL A 210 11.61 -2.45 5.18
CA VAL A 210 11.14 -2.15 6.55
C VAL A 210 10.47 -3.38 7.15
N LYS A 211 10.99 -3.80 8.29
CA LYS A 211 10.54 -4.98 9.05
C LYS A 211 9.87 -4.56 10.35
N VAL A 212 9.11 -5.47 10.91
CA VAL A 212 8.60 -5.39 12.29
C VAL A 212 9.27 -6.48 13.13
N GLU A 213 9.61 -6.14 14.35
CA GLU A 213 10.12 -7.11 15.34
C GLU A 213 8.92 -7.87 15.94
N ALA A 214 8.38 -8.80 15.18
CA ALA A 214 7.29 -9.66 15.61
C ALA A 214 7.44 -11.03 14.94
N PRO A 215 6.96 -12.12 15.58
CA PRO A 215 6.95 -13.43 14.96
C PRO A 215 6.20 -13.38 13.63
N ALA A 216 6.86 -13.86 12.57
CA ALA A 216 6.18 -14.06 11.29
C ALA A 216 5.12 -15.16 11.44
N PHE A 217 4.01 -15.01 10.75
CA PHE A 217 3.01 -16.06 10.59
C PHE A 217 2.84 -16.39 9.10
N ASP A 218 2.62 -17.66 8.83
CA ASP A 218 2.29 -18.12 7.47
C ASP A 218 0.77 -18.15 7.32
N LEU A 219 0.24 -17.15 6.62
CA LEU A 219 -1.20 -17.03 6.43
C LEU A 219 -1.83 -18.22 5.72
N ALA A 220 -1.07 -18.97 4.92
CA ALA A 220 -1.58 -20.18 4.27
C ALA A 220 -1.80 -21.34 5.25
N GLN A 221 -1.09 -21.36 6.40
CA GLN A 221 -1.10 -22.47 7.36
C GLN A 221 -1.69 -22.07 8.72
N ASP A 222 -1.64 -20.78 9.09
CA ASP A 222 -2.11 -20.30 10.39
C ASP A 222 -3.64 -20.09 10.41
N LYS A 223 -4.37 -21.12 10.86
CA LYS A 223 -5.83 -21.08 10.98
C LYS A 223 -6.34 -20.00 11.93
N ALA A 224 -5.60 -19.64 12.96
CA ALA A 224 -5.99 -18.58 13.89
C ALA A 224 -5.91 -17.21 13.19
N ALA A 225 -4.81 -16.94 12.48
CA ALA A 225 -4.68 -15.74 11.67
C ALA A 225 -5.72 -15.67 10.53
N GLN A 226 -6.01 -16.79 9.87
CA GLN A 226 -7.09 -16.88 8.87
C GLN A 226 -8.45 -16.50 9.46
N SER A 227 -8.80 -17.05 10.62
CA SER A 227 -10.06 -16.72 11.30
C SER A 227 -10.16 -15.23 11.64
N ILE A 228 -9.07 -14.65 12.13
CA ILE A 228 -9.00 -13.20 12.45
C ILE A 228 -9.16 -12.35 11.19
N LEU A 229 -8.48 -12.70 10.09
CA LEU A 229 -8.43 -11.88 8.88
C LEU A 229 -9.64 -12.08 7.96
N PHE A 230 -10.15 -13.31 7.85
CA PHE A 230 -11.21 -13.66 6.90
C PHE A 230 -12.58 -13.81 7.54
N GLY A 231 -12.65 -14.02 8.86
CA GLY A 231 -13.91 -14.16 9.61
C GLY A 231 -14.50 -12.83 10.10
N GLN A 232 -14.03 -11.68 9.62
CA GLN A 232 -14.50 -10.38 10.10
C GLN A 232 -15.97 -10.14 9.73
N ARG A 233 -16.74 -9.69 10.73
CA ARG A 233 -18.14 -9.27 10.59
C ARG A 233 -18.33 -7.91 11.26
N ALA A 234 -19.45 -7.25 10.97
CA ALA A 234 -19.83 -6.05 11.70
C ALA A 234 -19.82 -6.35 13.21
N ARG A 235 -19.14 -5.53 13.97
CA ARG A 235 -19.18 -5.59 15.43
C ARG A 235 -20.43 -4.84 15.85
N GLY A 236 -21.24 -5.43 16.71
CA GLY A 236 -22.42 -4.78 17.28
C GLY A 236 -22.00 -3.47 17.96
N ALA A 237 -22.86 -2.44 17.78
CA ALA A 237 -22.71 -1.16 18.47
C ALA A 237 -22.90 -1.35 19.97
#